data_f71a24dac652ef7e90d314cd9c4b2869
#
_entry.id   f71a24dac652ef7e90d314cd9c4b2869
#
_cell.length_a   1.000
_cell.length_b   1.000
_cell.length_c   1.000
_cell.angle_alpha   90.00
_cell.angle_beta   90.00
_cell.angle_gamma   90.00
#
_symmetry.space_group_name_H-M   'P 1'
#
loop_
_entity.id
_entity.type
_entity.pdbx_description
1 polymer ?
#
loop_
_entity_poly.entity_id
_entity_poly.type
_entity_poly.pdbx_seq_one_letter_code
_entity_poly.pdbx_strand_id
1 'polypeptide(L)'
;DLVRSRGLGDVYKRQILDSVDFICLNNPEKLSSETQAEMVKIREKNIRTLSCINYESLEQEWNNKAKDNSELTEEDAQRYLNERTDAMLVLCDNYGYDGILIDYTGLSMVGMQEDVLQQYKARQQNFFSRVLDWRIKHTDKTLVFYGYVQYLAPENMDMLDKYNHLILKTASSKNMEDLTLNVFMAIQAGIDVAGTNAELVPKDRFIACTQFPQQEDKDMIIGYWDTRDANGNKVLAAQGTAQWIVQASPDYTCTGIFIINIQKDYYNNTYGTVRETIHIMNPNK
;
A
#
# COMPACT_ATOMS: atom_id res chain seq x y z
N ASP A 1 1.65 -5.52 -0.46
CA ASP A 1 2.56 -6.48 -1.04
C ASP A 1 2.25 -7.89 -0.63
N LEU A 2 1.17 -8.44 -1.16
CA LEU A 2 0.82 -9.82 -0.88
C LEU A 2 1.87 -10.80 -1.39
N VAL A 3 2.80 -10.29 -2.22
CA VAL A 3 3.85 -11.13 -2.73
C VAL A 3 5.06 -10.31 -3.12
N ARG A 4 6.01 -10.11 -2.21
CA ARG A 4 7.39 -9.86 -2.62
C ARG A 4 7.95 -11.15 -3.21
N SER A 5 7.84 -11.30 -4.50
CA SER A 5 8.44 -12.46 -5.13
C SER A 5 9.80 -12.12 -5.72
N ARG A 6 10.83 -12.62 -5.11
CA ARG A 6 11.78 -13.35 -5.93
C ARG A 6 11.08 -14.67 -6.25
N GLY A 7 10.42 -14.74 -7.44
CA GLY A 7 9.75 -15.94 -7.90
C GLY A 7 8.93 -16.65 -6.82
N LEU A 8 7.67 -16.32 -6.70
CA LEU A 8 6.72 -17.26 -6.13
C LEU A 8 6.76 -18.47 -7.04
N GLY A 9 7.29 -19.56 -6.52
CA GLY A 9 7.15 -20.84 -7.20
C GLY A 9 5.65 -21.10 -7.42
N ASP A 10 5.32 -21.79 -8.49
CA ASP A 10 3.94 -22.12 -8.90
C ASP A 10 3.03 -22.58 -7.76
N VAL A 11 3.61 -23.19 -6.73
CA VAL A 11 2.90 -23.74 -5.58
C VAL A 11 2.23 -22.64 -4.74
N TYR A 12 2.89 -21.50 -4.48
CA TYR A 12 2.31 -20.41 -3.69
C TYR A 12 1.13 -19.74 -4.39
N LYS A 13 1.23 -19.56 -5.69
CA LYS A 13 0.21 -18.90 -6.49
C LYS A 13 -1.06 -19.75 -6.63
N ARG A 14 -0.90 -21.06 -6.75
CA ARG A 14 -2.03 -22.01 -6.88
C ARG A 14 -2.85 -22.14 -5.61
N GLN A 15 -2.30 -21.77 -4.46
CA GLN A 15 -2.93 -21.95 -3.15
C GLN A 15 -3.38 -20.63 -2.49
N ILE A 16 -3.35 -19.51 -3.23
CA ILE A 16 -3.94 -18.26 -2.75
C ILE A 16 -5.41 -18.51 -2.44
N LEU A 17 -5.81 -18.04 -1.26
CA LEU A 17 -7.16 -18.23 -0.75
C LEU A 17 -8.18 -17.44 -1.58
N ASP A 18 -9.33 -18.04 -1.83
CA ASP A 18 -10.42 -17.43 -2.61
C ASP A 18 -11.02 -16.18 -1.93
N SER A 19 -10.73 -15.98 -0.64
CA SER A 19 -11.16 -14.80 0.14
C SER A 19 -10.21 -13.61 0.05
N VAL A 20 -9.22 -13.64 -0.85
CA VAL A 20 -8.34 -12.51 -1.14
C VAL A 20 -8.94 -11.69 -2.26
N ASP A 21 -9.10 -10.38 -2.08
CA ASP A 21 -9.71 -9.50 -3.08
C ASP A 21 -8.72 -9.06 -4.16
N PHE A 22 -7.48 -8.79 -3.78
CA PHE A 22 -6.43 -8.45 -4.72
C PHE A 22 -5.03 -8.86 -4.24
N ILE A 23 -4.14 -9.04 -5.17
CA ILE A 23 -2.71 -9.18 -4.96
C ILE A 23 -1.96 -8.09 -5.70
N CYS A 24 -0.85 -7.63 -5.11
CA CYS A 24 0.02 -6.64 -5.70
C CYS A 24 1.37 -7.24 -6.08
N LEU A 25 1.83 -6.98 -7.30
CA LEU A 25 3.11 -7.44 -7.81
C LEU A 25 4.16 -6.33 -7.74
N ASN A 26 5.22 -6.56 -6.97
CA ASN A 26 6.28 -5.58 -6.73
C ASN A 26 7.21 -5.34 -7.91
N ASN A 27 7.39 -6.32 -8.77
CA ASN A 27 8.25 -6.22 -9.94
C ASN A 27 7.42 -6.28 -11.21
N PRO A 28 6.55 -5.29 -11.46
CA PRO A 28 5.60 -5.33 -12.56
C PRO A 28 6.25 -5.19 -13.93
N GLU A 29 7.51 -4.73 -14.01
CA GLU A 29 8.24 -4.52 -15.27
C GLU A 29 8.79 -5.81 -15.88
N LYS A 30 8.99 -6.85 -15.08
CA LYS A 30 9.68 -8.08 -15.49
C LYS A 30 8.84 -9.31 -15.15
N LEU A 31 7.74 -9.46 -15.86
CA LEU A 31 6.91 -10.65 -15.70
C LEU A 31 7.40 -11.76 -16.64
N SER A 32 7.72 -12.92 -16.06
CA SER A 32 7.92 -14.14 -16.85
C SER A 32 6.60 -14.59 -17.49
N SER A 33 6.70 -15.40 -18.53
CA SER A 33 5.53 -16.01 -19.17
C SER A 33 4.73 -16.87 -18.18
N GLU A 34 5.41 -17.54 -17.26
CA GLU A 34 4.80 -18.33 -16.20
C GLU A 34 4.00 -17.43 -15.25
N THR A 35 4.56 -16.29 -14.85
CA THR A 35 3.85 -15.33 -13.98
C THR A 35 2.62 -14.75 -14.67
N GLN A 36 2.70 -14.44 -15.97
CA GLN A 36 1.56 -13.96 -16.75
C GLN A 36 0.46 -15.04 -16.84
N ALA A 37 0.81 -16.30 -17.05
CA ALA A 37 -0.14 -17.42 -17.05
C ALA A 37 -0.81 -17.61 -15.67
N GLU A 38 -0.05 -17.45 -14.59
CA GLU A 38 -0.60 -17.54 -13.23
C GLU A 38 -1.56 -16.37 -12.91
N MET A 39 -1.32 -15.18 -13.43
CA MET A 39 -2.25 -14.05 -13.29
C MET A 39 -3.63 -14.37 -13.87
N VAL A 40 -3.70 -15.10 -14.99
CA VAL A 40 -4.97 -15.56 -15.57
C VAL A 40 -5.71 -16.45 -14.58
N LYS A 41 -5.03 -17.45 -14.00
CA LYS A 41 -5.63 -18.38 -13.03
C LYS A 41 -6.08 -17.69 -11.74
N ILE A 42 -5.33 -16.66 -11.29
CA ILE A 42 -5.70 -15.85 -10.13
C ILE A 42 -7.00 -15.11 -10.41
N ARG A 43 -7.17 -14.55 -11.62
CA ARG A 43 -8.41 -13.88 -12.03
C ARG A 43 -9.60 -14.82 -12.12
N GLU A 44 -9.40 -16.08 -12.51
CA GLU A 44 -10.44 -17.12 -12.51
C GLU A 44 -11.05 -17.33 -11.10
N LYS A 45 -10.31 -16.97 -10.05
CA LYS A 45 -10.77 -16.93 -8.65
C LYS A 45 -11.41 -15.61 -8.25
N ASN A 46 -11.65 -14.69 -9.18
CA ASN A 46 -12.10 -13.32 -8.94
C ASN A 46 -11.13 -12.46 -8.10
N ILE A 47 -9.86 -12.83 -8.07
CA ILE A 47 -8.82 -12.05 -7.40
C ILE A 47 -8.19 -11.10 -8.41
N ARG A 48 -8.15 -9.81 -8.09
CA ARG A 48 -7.54 -8.79 -8.94
C ARG A 48 -6.02 -8.81 -8.80
N THR A 49 -5.33 -8.56 -9.90
CA THR A 49 -3.88 -8.40 -9.92
C THR A 49 -3.52 -6.94 -10.13
N LEU A 50 -2.76 -6.36 -9.19
CA LEU A 50 -2.34 -4.97 -9.23
C LEU A 50 -0.85 -4.84 -9.52
N SER A 51 -0.50 -3.89 -10.36
CA SER A 51 0.87 -3.43 -10.58
C SER A 51 1.25 -2.44 -9.47
N CYS A 52 2.40 -2.62 -8.83
CA CYS A 52 2.89 -1.68 -7.84
C CYS A 52 3.76 -0.60 -8.49
N ILE A 53 3.45 0.67 -8.23
CA ILE A 53 4.35 1.79 -8.49
C ILE A 53 4.84 2.33 -7.16
N ASN A 54 6.11 2.10 -6.85
CA ASN A 54 6.75 2.64 -5.66
C ASN A 54 7.50 3.92 -6.03
N TYR A 55 7.00 5.05 -5.57
CA TYR A 55 7.55 6.36 -5.91
C TYR A 55 8.98 6.55 -5.40
N GLU A 56 9.25 6.16 -4.16
CA GLU A 56 10.57 6.29 -3.56
C GLU A 56 11.62 5.46 -4.31
N SER A 57 11.22 4.32 -4.90
CA SER A 57 12.11 3.55 -5.77
C SER A 57 12.48 4.31 -7.04
N LEU A 58 11.56 5.05 -7.64
CA LEU A 58 11.84 5.90 -8.80
C LEU A 58 12.77 7.06 -8.43
N GLU A 59 12.58 7.67 -7.27
CA GLU A 59 13.50 8.69 -6.75
C GLU A 59 14.90 8.11 -6.48
N GLN A 60 14.97 6.88 -5.96
CA GLN A 60 16.24 6.21 -5.73
C GLN A 60 16.99 5.91 -7.06
N GLU A 61 16.25 5.51 -8.10
CA GLU A 61 16.82 5.34 -9.45
C GLU A 61 17.43 6.65 -9.95
N TRP A 62 16.71 7.76 -9.80
CA TRP A 62 17.22 9.08 -10.14
C TRP A 62 18.46 9.46 -9.32
N ASN A 63 18.41 9.30 -8.01
CA ASN A 63 19.52 9.63 -7.13
C ASN A 63 20.80 8.85 -7.49
N ASN A 64 20.65 7.57 -7.83
CA ASN A 64 21.76 6.74 -8.29
C ASN A 64 22.33 7.23 -9.63
N LYS A 65 21.47 7.69 -10.54
CA LYS A 65 21.89 8.24 -11.84
C LYS A 65 22.58 9.60 -11.70
N ALA A 66 22.10 10.44 -10.78
CA ALA A 66 22.60 11.79 -10.58
C ALA A 66 23.85 11.86 -9.68
N LYS A 67 24.14 10.81 -8.93
CA LYS A 67 25.18 10.77 -7.88
C LYS A 67 26.55 11.31 -8.32
N ASP A 68 26.97 10.97 -9.53
CA ASP A 68 28.30 11.29 -10.04
C ASP A 68 28.26 12.38 -11.14
N ASN A 69 27.13 13.08 -11.28
CA ASN A 69 26.95 14.12 -12.29
C ASN A 69 26.31 15.38 -11.70
N SER A 70 27.15 16.31 -11.31
CA SER A 70 26.75 17.60 -10.71
C SER A 70 26.12 18.59 -11.71
N GLU A 71 26.09 18.28 -13.00
CA GLU A 71 25.44 19.11 -14.02
C GLU A 71 23.94 18.86 -14.12
N LEU A 72 23.45 17.75 -13.56
CA LEU A 72 22.03 17.42 -13.56
C LEU A 72 21.25 18.33 -12.61
N THR A 73 20.13 18.82 -13.10
CA THR A 73 19.27 19.79 -12.41
C THR A 73 18.00 19.15 -11.86
N GLU A 74 17.25 19.91 -11.07
CA GLU A 74 15.90 19.49 -10.63
C GLU A 74 14.94 19.31 -11.81
N GLU A 75 15.09 20.10 -12.88
CA GLU A 75 14.28 19.91 -14.09
C GLU A 75 14.58 18.56 -14.76
N ASP A 76 15.84 18.14 -14.77
CA ASP A 76 16.23 16.80 -15.24
C ASP A 76 15.62 15.70 -14.35
N ALA A 77 15.60 15.90 -13.04
CA ALA A 77 14.98 14.99 -12.11
C ALA A 77 13.47 14.84 -12.38
N GLN A 78 12.76 15.95 -12.51
CA GLN A 78 11.32 15.93 -12.78
C GLN A 78 10.99 15.26 -14.12
N ARG A 79 11.77 15.54 -15.16
CA ARG A 79 11.63 14.88 -16.45
C ARG A 79 11.82 13.37 -16.34
N TYR A 80 12.90 12.93 -15.68
CA TYR A 80 13.16 11.51 -15.45
C TYR A 80 12.04 10.82 -14.69
N LEU A 81 11.61 11.39 -13.56
CA LEU A 81 10.55 10.84 -12.74
C LEU A 81 9.20 10.77 -13.49
N ASN A 82 8.90 11.77 -14.32
CA ASN A 82 7.73 11.78 -15.15
C ASN A 82 7.74 10.67 -16.21
N GLU A 83 8.86 10.52 -16.91
CA GLU A 83 9.05 9.45 -17.91
C GLU A 83 8.94 8.07 -17.28
N ARG A 84 9.55 7.87 -16.12
CA ARG A 84 9.47 6.60 -15.38
C ARG A 84 8.05 6.31 -14.88
N THR A 85 7.36 7.31 -14.39
CA THR A 85 5.96 7.17 -13.94
C THR A 85 5.08 6.75 -15.12
N ASP A 86 5.20 7.40 -16.27
CA ASP A 86 4.44 7.05 -17.46
C ASP A 86 4.74 5.62 -17.93
N ALA A 87 6.02 5.22 -17.91
CA ALA A 87 6.42 3.85 -18.26
C ALA A 87 5.82 2.80 -17.31
N MET A 88 5.72 3.12 -16.00
CA MET A 88 5.10 2.23 -15.03
C MET A 88 3.58 2.14 -15.20
N LEU A 89 2.91 3.25 -15.51
CA LEU A 89 1.47 3.27 -15.75
C LEU A 89 1.07 2.42 -16.96
N VAL A 90 1.84 2.48 -18.04
CA VAL A 90 1.62 1.70 -19.27
C VAL A 90 1.70 0.18 -19.03
N LEU A 91 2.42 -0.28 -18.02
CA LEU A 91 2.52 -1.71 -17.71
C LEU A 91 1.16 -2.32 -17.35
N CYS A 92 0.24 -1.55 -16.82
CA CYS A 92 -1.12 -2.01 -16.53
C CYS A 92 -1.79 -2.57 -17.78
N ASP A 93 -1.70 -1.86 -18.89
CA ASP A 93 -2.26 -2.30 -20.18
C ASP A 93 -1.41 -3.39 -20.82
N ASN A 94 -0.08 -3.23 -20.82
CA ASN A 94 0.85 -4.16 -21.49
C ASN A 94 0.77 -5.59 -20.95
N TYR A 95 0.60 -5.74 -19.65
CA TYR A 95 0.50 -7.04 -18.98
C TYR A 95 -0.92 -7.41 -18.55
N GLY A 96 -1.90 -6.54 -18.83
CA GLY A 96 -3.30 -6.77 -18.47
C GLY A 96 -3.52 -6.85 -16.96
N TYR A 97 -2.89 -6.00 -16.17
CA TYR A 97 -3.21 -5.84 -14.75
C TYR A 97 -4.64 -5.31 -14.57
N ASP A 98 -5.27 -5.66 -13.46
CA ASP A 98 -6.62 -5.20 -13.12
C ASP A 98 -6.62 -3.81 -12.47
N GLY A 99 -5.45 -3.30 -12.17
CA GLY A 99 -5.28 -1.98 -11.58
C GLY A 99 -3.86 -1.70 -11.12
N ILE A 100 -3.72 -0.61 -10.36
CA ILE A 100 -2.44 -0.10 -9.87
C ILE A 100 -2.55 0.19 -8.37
N LEU A 101 -1.51 -0.21 -7.63
CA LEU A 101 -1.27 0.24 -6.27
C LEU A 101 -0.12 1.27 -6.30
N ILE A 102 -0.42 2.46 -5.80
CA ILE A 102 0.56 3.54 -5.64
C ILE A 102 1.14 3.46 -4.23
N ASP A 103 2.40 3.04 -4.13
CA ASP A 103 3.16 3.04 -2.89
C ASP A 103 3.91 4.36 -2.78
N TYR A 104 3.38 5.27 -1.97
CA TYR A 104 3.92 6.60 -1.72
C TYR A 104 4.06 6.84 -0.22
N THR A 105 5.26 6.73 0.30
CA THR A 105 5.53 6.95 1.73
C THR A 105 5.52 8.44 2.06
N GLY A 106 6.24 9.24 1.29
CA GLY A 106 6.41 10.66 1.52
C GLY A 106 7.27 10.97 2.75
N LEU A 107 7.33 12.24 3.07
CA LEU A 107 8.07 12.79 4.21
C LEU A 107 7.23 13.84 4.93
N SER A 108 7.44 13.98 6.23
CA SER A 108 6.87 15.10 6.99
C SER A 108 7.37 16.43 6.42
N MET A 109 6.45 17.33 6.12
CA MET A 109 6.77 18.67 5.64
C MET A 109 7.17 19.62 6.78
N VAL A 110 6.95 19.19 8.03
CA VAL A 110 7.28 20.01 9.21
C VAL A 110 8.78 20.24 9.30
N GLY A 111 9.19 21.50 9.30
CA GLY A 111 10.59 21.89 9.40
C GLY A 111 11.39 21.82 8.10
N MET A 112 10.76 21.47 6.97
CA MET A 112 11.41 21.58 5.66
C MET A 112 11.76 23.04 5.36
N GLN A 113 12.96 23.25 4.80
CA GLN A 113 13.32 24.56 4.25
C GLN A 113 12.44 24.86 3.02
N GLU A 114 12.19 26.13 2.76
CA GLU A 114 11.22 26.54 1.73
C GLU A 114 11.51 25.99 0.33
N ASP A 115 12.76 26.01 -0.09
CA ASP A 115 13.18 25.47 -1.39
C ASP A 115 12.97 23.94 -1.48
N VAL A 116 13.31 23.22 -0.41
CA VAL A 116 13.09 21.76 -0.30
C VAL A 116 11.59 21.46 -0.29
N LEU A 117 10.81 22.24 0.42
CA LEU A 117 9.35 22.07 0.49
C LEU A 117 8.69 22.29 -0.87
N GLN A 118 9.09 23.32 -1.60
CA GLN A 118 8.56 23.60 -2.94
C GLN A 118 8.93 22.48 -3.93
N GLN A 119 10.17 21.99 -3.87
CA GLN A 119 10.60 20.85 -4.67
C GLN A 119 9.81 19.58 -4.34
N TYR A 120 9.63 19.28 -3.06
CA TYR A 120 8.84 18.14 -2.58
C TYR A 120 7.39 18.21 -3.10
N LYS A 121 6.74 19.36 -2.96
CA LYS A 121 5.37 19.58 -3.45
C LYS A 121 5.28 19.45 -4.97
N ALA A 122 6.21 20.03 -5.72
CA ALA A 122 6.23 19.97 -7.17
C ALA A 122 6.40 18.54 -7.70
N ARG A 123 7.32 17.77 -7.14
CA ARG A 123 7.49 16.36 -7.49
C ARG A 123 6.24 15.54 -7.17
N GLN A 124 5.65 15.75 -6.01
CA GLN A 124 4.41 15.08 -5.60
C GLN A 124 3.26 15.40 -6.55
N GLN A 125 3.06 16.67 -6.88
CA GLN A 125 2.01 17.11 -7.79
C GLN A 125 2.19 16.51 -9.19
N ASN A 126 3.40 16.50 -9.73
CA ASN A 126 3.69 15.91 -11.04
C ASN A 126 3.36 14.41 -11.07
N PHE A 127 3.78 13.69 -10.04
CA PHE A 127 3.51 12.26 -9.93
C PHE A 127 2.00 11.96 -9.87
N PHE A 128 1.31 12.58 -8.93
CA PHE A 128 -0.12 12.31 -8.73
C PHE A 128 -1.01 12.82 -9.88
N SER A 129 -0.63 13.92 -10.54
CA SER A 129 -1.35 14.38 -11.72
C SER A 129 -1.30 13.36 -12.86
N ARG A 130 -0.16 12.70 -13.07
CA ARG A 130 -0.03 11.63 -14.08
C ARG A 130 -0.85 10.40 -13.72
N VAL A 131 -0.88 10.02 -12.46
CA VAL A 131 -1.73 8.93 -11.98
C VAL A 131 -3.21 9.27 -12.17
N LEU A 132 -3.60 10.50 -11.90
CA LEU A 132 -4.98 10.97 -12.10
C LEU A 132 -5.38 10.98 -13.59
N ASP A 133 -4.50 11.44 -14.46
CA ASP A 133 -4.73 11.42 -15.93
C ASP A 133 -4.89 9.98 -16.43
N TRP A 134 -4.11 9.05 -15.91
CA TRP A 134 -4.29 7.62 -16.19
C TRP A 134 -5.65 7.13 -15.68
N ARG A 135 -6.02 7.47 -14.43
CA ARG A 135 -7.28 7.05 -13.81
C ARG A 135 -8.51 7.49 -14.62
N ILE A 136 -8.50 8.71 -15.13
CA ILE A 136 -9.59 9.25 -15.93
C ILE A 136 -9.82 8.43 -17.22
N LYS A 137 -8.75 7.88 -17.77
CA LYS A 137 -8.78 7.05 -18.99
C LYS A 137 -9.06 5.56 -18.71
N HIS A 138 -8.93 5.12 -17.45
CA HIS A 138 -9.03 3.72 -17.03
C HIS A 138 -10.00 3.57 -15.85
N THR A 139 -11.25 4.00 -16.07
CA THR A 139 -12.28 4.04 -15.00
C THR A 139 -12.71 2.66 -14.53
N ASP A 140 -12.48 1.62 -15.33
CA ASP A 140 -12.75 0.21 -15.04
C ASP A 140 -11.65 -0.47 -14.19
N LYS A 141 -10.49 0.17 -14.06
CA LYS A 141 -9.35 -0.36 -13.30
C LYS A 141 -9.42 0.02 -11.83
N THR A 142 -8.86 -0.82 -10.97
CA THR A 142 -8.72 -0.53 -9.54
C THR A 142 -7.52 0.37 -9.31
N LEU A 143 -7.68 1.42 -8.51
CA LEU A 143 -6.60 2.30 -8.08
C LEU A 143 -6.55 2.32 -6.55
N VAL A 144 -5.39 2.00 -6.00
CA VAL A 144 -5.17 1.89 -4.55
C VAL A 144 -4.03 2.82 -4.14
N PHE A 145 -4.26 3.62 -3.10
CA PHE A 145 -3.23 4.41 -2.43
C PHE A 145 -2.68 3.61 -1.26
N TYR A 146 -1.36 3.55 -1.12
CA TYR A 146 -0.66 2.95 0.01
C TYR A 146 0.39 3.92 0.52
N GLY A 147 0.13 4.58 1.64
CA GLY A 147 1.03 5.63 2.13
C GLY A 147 0.56 6.31 3.41
N TYR A 148 1.24 7.41 3.72
CA TYR A 148 0.88 8.33 4.79
C TYR A 148 0.12 9.53 4.22
N VAL A 149 -1.19 9.60 4.45
CA VAL A 149 -2.03 10.70 3.97
C VAL A 149 -1.54 12.06 4.48
N GLN A 150 -1.08 12.10 5.74
CA GLN A 150 -0.56 13.32 6.37
C GLN A 150 0.72 13.88 5.73
N TYR A 151 1.37 13.12 4.84
CA TYR A 151 2.55 13.57 4.09
C TYR A 151 2.22 14.04 2.68
N LEU A 152 0.95 14.04 2.31
CA LEU A 152 0.50 14.68 1.09
C LEU A 152 0.42 16.19 1.27
N ALA A 153 0.88 16.92 0.26
CA ALA A 153 0.68 18.36 0.23
C ALA A 153 -0.82 18.69 0.16
N PRO A 154 -1.25 19.79 0.77
CA PRO A 154 -2.64 20.21 0.77
C PRO A 154 -3.30 20.19 -0.61
N GLU A 155 -2.56 20.66 -1.60
CA GLU A 155 -2.99 20.81 -2.99
C GLU A 155 -3.30 19.48 -3.69
N ASN A 156 -2.83 18.37 -3.12
CA ASN A 156 -2.95 17.03 -3.71
C ASN A 156 -3.97 16.13 -3.00
N MET A 157 -4.53 16.55 -1.86
CA MET A 157 -5.39 15.67 -1.07
C MET A 157 -6.74 15.38 -1.70
N ASP A 158 -7.29 16.28 -2.49
CA ASP A 158 -8.58 16.09 -3.16
C ASP A 158 -8.58 14.93 -4.17
N MET A 159 -7.41 14.56 -4.67
CA MET A 159 -7.25 13.41 -5.56
C MET A 159 -7.62 12.08 -4.89
N LEU A 160 -7.56 11.98 -3.56
CA LEU A 160 -7.84 10.74 -2.82
C LEU A 160 -9.25 10.21 -3.08
N ASP A 161 -10.17 11.07 -3.46
CA ASP A 161 -11.51 10.68 -3.87
C ASP A 161 -11.52 9.74 -5.11
N LYS A 162 -10.48 9.78 -5.93
CA LYS A 162 -10.34 8.94 -7.13
C LYS A 162 -9.77 7.54 -6.85
N TYR A 163 -9.34 7.29 -5.63
CA TYR A 163 -8.81 5.98 -5.22
C TYR A 163 -9.93 5.09 -4.66
N ASN A 164 -9.93 3.83 -5.06
CA ASN A 164 -10.90 2.85 -4.58
C ASN A 164 -10.65 2.45 -3.12
N HIS A 165 -9.38 2.41 -2.72
CA HIS A 165 -8.95 2.05 -1.37
C HIS A 165 -7.79 2.92 -0.93
N LEU A 166 -7.74 3.21 0.37
CA LEU A 166 -6.64 3.90 1.04
C LEU A 166 -6.02 2.95 2.07
N ILE A 167 -4.87 2.39 1.73
CA ILE A 167 -4.10 1.55 2.66
C ILE A 167 -3.22 2.46 3.49
N LEU A 168 -3.44 2.49 4.79
CA LEU A 168 -2.61 3.22 5.73
C LEU A 168 -1.38 2.40 6.12
N LYS A 169 -0.22 3.04 6.23
CA LYS A 169 1.04 2.38 6.60
C LYS A 169 1.08 2.07 8.11
N THR A 170 0.30 1.10 8.54
CA THR A 170 0.10 0.73 9.95
C THR A 170 0.88 -0.52 10.38
N ALA A 171 1.75 -1.05 9.52
CA ALA A 171 2.48 -2.30 9.80
C ALA A 171 3.40 -2.25 11.04
N SER A 172 3.80 -1.06 11.46
CA SER A 172 4.60 -0.85 12.68
C SER A 172 3.76 -0.65 13.95
N SER A 173 2.44 -0.65 13.86
CA SER A 173 1.54 -0.53 15.02
C SER A 173 1.75 -1.68 16.00
N LYS A 174 1.65 -1.39 17.30
CA LYS A 174 1.92 -2.34 18.38
C LYS A 174 0.72 -2.68 19.25
N ASN A 175 -0.41 -2.03 18.99
CA ASN A 175 -1.68 -2.22 19.70
C ASN A 175 -2.84 -1.62 18.89
N MET A 176 -4.07 -1.71 19.40
CA MET A 176 -5.27 -1.16 18.75
C MET A 176 -5.28 0.38 18.75
N GLU A 177 -4.75 0.99 19.79
CA GLU A 177 -4.67 2.44 19.93
C GLU A 177 -3.80 3.06 18.84
N ASP A 178 -2.68 2.43 18.49
CA ASP A 178 -1.82 2.86 17.38
C ASP A 178 -2.57 2.85 16.05
N LEU A 179 -3.37 1.82 15.78
CA LEU A 179 -4.20 1.74 14.58
C LEU A 179 -5.23 2.87 14.52
N THR A 180 -5.94 3.08 15.63
CA THR A 180 -6.92 4.16 15.75
C THR A 180 -6.28 5.53 15.55
N LEU A 181 -5.12 5.76 16.17
CA LEU A 181 -4.36 7.00 16.03
C LEU A 181 -3.96 7.25 14.57
N ASN A 182 -3.47 6.24 13.86
CA ASN A 182 -3.09 6.39 12.45
C ASN A 182 -4.28 6.80 11.57
N VAL A 183 -5.46 6.23 11.80
CA VAL A 183 -6.67 6.64 11.06
C VAL A 183 -7.03 8.08 11.37
N PHE A 184 -7.05 8.48 12.63
CA PHE A 184 -7.36 9.86 13.01
C PHE A 184 -6.33 10.87 12.50
N MET A 185 -5.05 10.52 12.46
CA MET A 185 -4.02 11.37 11.84
C MET A 185 -4.28 11.60 10.35
N ALA A 186 -4.71 10.57 9.62
CA ALA A 186 -5.07 10.70 8.21
C ALA A 186 -6.30 11.59 8.01
N ILE A 187 -7.34 11.40 8.80
CA ILE A 187 -8.58 12.19 8.74
C ILE A 187 -8.29 13.65 9.11
N GLN A 188 -7.55 13.87 10.19
CA GLN A 188 -7.22 15.22 10.68
C GLN A 188 -6.40 16.01 9.66
N ALA A 189 -5.46 15.36 8.95
CA ALA A 189 -4.70 16.00 7.88
C ALA A 189 -5.63 16.61 6.81
N GLY A 190 -6.70 15.92 6.43
CA GLY A 190 -7.69 16.44 5.49
C GLY A 190 -8.49 17.62 6.04
N ILE A 191 -8.82 17.62 7.33
CA ILE A 191 -9.53 18.69 8.00
C ILE A 191 -8.64 19.94 8.12
N ASP A 192 -7.38 19.76 8.53
CA ASP A 192 -6.41 20.86 8.71
C ASP A 192 -6.20 21.64 7.40
N VAL A 193 -6.23 20.94 6.28
CA VAL A 193 -6.06 21.54 4.94
C VAL A 193 -7.30 22.30 4.48
N ALA A 194 -8.45 21.68 4.63
CA ALA A 194 -9.70 22.20 4.08
C ALA A 194 -10.26 23.41 4.84
N GLY A 195 -9.67 23.73 6.03
CA GLY A 195 -10.34 24.62 6.95
C GLY A 195 -11.58 23.95 7.55
N THR A 196 -12.38 24.67 8.26
CA THR A 196 -13.30 24.19 9.28
C THR A 196 -14.38 23.17 8.88
N ASN A 197 -14.65 22.84 7.60
CA ASN A 197 -15.83 22.06 7.25
C ASN A 197 -15.72 21.11 6.06
N ALA A 198 -14.58 20.97 5.40
CA ALA A 198 -14.45 20.05 4.26
C ALA A 198 -13.53 18.88 4.63
N GLU A 199 -14.04 17.67 4.49
CA GLU A 199 -13.27 16.45 4.70
C GLU A 199 -12.69 16.01 3.36
N LEU A 200 -11.39 16.24 3.15
CA LEU A 200 -10.72 15.86 1.90
C LEU A 200 -10.33 14.38 1.85
N VAL A 201 -10.25 13.72 3.00
CA VAL A 201 -9.89 12.30 3.09
C VAL A 201 -11.15 11.45 3.13
N PRO A 202 -11.38 10.56 2.13
CA PRO A 202 -12.47 9.61 2.18
C PRO A 202 -12.35 8.69 3.41
N LYS A 203 -13.39 8.63 4.23
CA LYS A 203 -13.41 7.86 5.49
C LYS A 203 -14.07 6.50 5.36
N ASP A 204 -14.54 6.12 4.19
CA ASP A 204 -15.33 4.93 3.92
C ASP A 204 -14.53 3.78 3.30
N ARG A 205 -13.22 3.95 3.06
CA ARG A 205 -12.41 3.04 2.25
C ARG A 205 -11.01 2.76 2.79
N PHE A 206 -10.81 2.88 4.09
CA PHE A 206 -9.52 2.56 4.70
C PHE A 206 -9.24 1.07 4.71
N ILE A 207 -7.97 0.72 4.54
CA ILE A 207 -7.41 -0.61 4.74
C ILE A 207 -6.23 -0.49 5.69
N ALA A 208 -6.18 -1.33 6.71
CA ALA A 208 -5.02 -1.41 7.58
C ALA A 208 -3.93 -2.26 6.94
N CYS A 209 -2.67 -1.94 7.22
CA CYS A 209 -1.52 -2.71 6.77
C CYS A 209 -0.90 -3.47 7.93
N THR A 210 -0.56 -4.72 7.71
CA THR A 210 0.18 -5.55 8.67
C THR A 210 1.24 -6.39 7.95
N GLN A 211 2.10 -7.05 8.73
CA GLN A 211 3.11 -7.95 8.20
C GLN A 211 3.20 -9.21 9.07
N PHE A 212 3.71 -10.28 8.48
CA PHE A 212 3.93 -11.51 9.22
C PHE A 212 5.27 -11.52 9.96
N PRO A 213 5.36 -12.32 11.05
CA PRO A 213 6.62 -12.55 11.77
C PRO A 213 7.74 -13.00 10.85
N GLN A 214 8.96 -12.62 11.18
CA GLN A 214 10.17 -13.10 10.53
C GLN A 214 10.85 -14.15 11.40
N GLN A 215 11.30 -15.25 10.79
CA GLN A 215 11.91 -16.37 11.52
C GLN A 215 13.21 -15.99 12.23
N GLU A 216 13.93 -15.01 11.69
CA GLU A 216 15.21 -14.54 12.25
C GLU A 216 15.02 -13.56 13.41
N ASP A 217 13.79 -13.07 13.63
CA ASP A 217 13.47 -12.12 14.69
C ASP A 217 13.25 -12.84 16.04
N LYS A 218 14.35 -13.03 16.77
CA LYS A 218 14.35 -13.71 18.07
C LYS A 218 13.56 -12.95 19.15
N ASP A 219 13.47 -11.63 19.01
CA ASP A 219 12.79 -10.76 19.98
C ASP A 219 11.29 -10.63 19.70
N MET A 220 10.80 -11.27 18.64
CA MET A 220 9.40 -11.25 18.24
C MET A 220 8.86 -9.82 18.10
N ILE A 221 9.57 -8.97 17.36
CA ILE A 221 9.22 -7.55 17.13
C ILE A 221 8.38 -7.41 15.87
N ILE A 222 8.85 -8.01 14.77
CA ILE A 222 8.22 -7.88 13.45
C ILE A 222 7.00 -8.81 13.37
N GLY A 223 5.84 -8.22 13.08
CA GLY A 223 4.59 -8.97 12.99
C GLY A 223 3.96 -9.33 14.33
N TYR A 224 4.49 -8.80 15.42
CA TYR A 224 3.93 -8.96 16.76
C TYR A 224 3.59 -7.59 17.37
N TRP A 225 2.55 -7.58 18.19
CA TRP A 225 2.20 -6.47 19.05
C TRP A 225 2.90 -6.58 20.41
N ASP A 226 2.97 -5.48 21.15
CA ASP A 226 3.49 -5.46 22.51
C ASP A 226 2.47 -5.98 23.53
N THR A 227 1.19 -6.04 23.15
CA THR A 227 0.12 -6.63 23.95
C THR A 227 0.23 -8.15 24.01
N ARG A 228 -0.31 -8.74 25.08
CA ARG A 228 -0.31 -10.18 25.29
C ARG A 228 -1.73 -10.73 25.35
N ASP A 229 -1.89 -11.95 24.87
CA ASP A 229 -3.11 -12.71 24.99
C ASP A 229 -3.33 -13.28 26.42
N ALA A 230 -4.44 -13.98 26.60
CA ALA A 230 -4.77 -14.60 27.88
C ALA A 230 -3.77 -15.66 28.34
N ASN A 231 -2.96 -16.21 27.43
CA ASN A 231 -1.92 -17.20 27.71
C ASN A 231 -0.53 -16.56 27.96
N GLY A 232 -0.45 -15.22 27.90
CA GLY A 232 0.78 -14.47 28.07
C GLY A 232 1.67 -14.39 26.83
N ASN A 233 1.22 -14.86 25.68
CA ASN A 233 1.94 -14.76 24.42
C ASN A 233 1.74 -13.38 23.78
N LYS A 234 2.76 -12.90 23.05
CA LYS A 234 2.58 -11.70 22.22
C LYS A 234 1.50 -11.93 21.17
N VAL A 235 0.66 -10.93 20.98
CA VAL A 235 -0.40 -10.97 19.97
C VAL A 235 0.21 -10.85 18.58
N LEU A 236 -0.19 -11.70 17.63
CA LEU A 236 0.16 -11.56 16.23
C LEU A 236 -0.52 -10.30 15.66
N ALA A 237 0.27 -9.44 15.01
CA ALA A 237 -0.23 -8.17 14.48
C ALA A 237 -1.41 -8.37 13.50
N ALA A 238 -1.38 -9.41 12.67
CA ALA A 238 -2.46 -9.72 11.74
C ALA A 238 -3.78 -10.04 12.47
N GLN A 239 -3.72 -10.85 13.53
CA GLN A 239 -4.90 -11.20 14.34
C GLN A 239 -5.41 -10.00 15.13
N GLY A 240 -4.51 -9.25 15.77
CA GLY A 240 -4.89 -8.05 16.51
C GLY A 240 -5.53 -6.98 15.61
N THR A 241 -4.99 -6.80 14.40
CA THR A 241 -5.55 -5.89 13.40
C THR A 241 -6.95 -6.35 12.95
N ALA A 242 -7.16 -7.65 12.73
CA ALA A 242 -8.48 -8.20 12.40
C ALA A 242 -9.50 -7.96 13.53
N GLN A 243 -9.11 -8.17 14.77
CA GLN A 243 -9.95 -7.90 15.94
C GLN A 243 -10.29 -6.41 16.08
N TRP A 244 -9.36 -5.52 15.74
CA TRP A 244 -9.60 -4.08 15.72
C TRP A 244 -10.59 -3.68 14.63
N ILE A 245 -10.49 -4.25 13.42
CA ILE A 245 -11.38 -3.94 12.29
C ILE A 245 -12.83 -4.29 12.61
N VAL A 246 -13.10 -5.41 13.28
CA VAL A 246 -14.47 -5.82 13.63
C VAL A 246 -15.09 -4.96 14.75
N GLN A 247 -14.29 -4.15 15.43
CA GLN A 247 -14.77 -3.11 16.34
C GLN A 247 -15.17 -1.88 15.55
N ALA A 248 -16.34 -1.88 14.94
CA ALA A 248 -16.80 -0.79 14.09
C ALA A 248 -16.68 0.59 14.78
N SER A 249 -16.23 1.59 14.02
CA SER A 249 -16.21 3.00 14.44
C SER A 249 -17.33 3.77 13.77
N PRO A 250 -17.99 4.75 14.44
CA PRO A 250 -18.94 5.65 13.80
C PRO A 250 -18.25 6.69 12.90
N ASP A 251 -16.94 6.90 13.06
CA ASP A 251 -16.21 8.00 12.44
C ASP A 251 -15.56 7.61 11.11
N TYR A 252 -15.34 6.32 10.88
CA TYR A 252 -14.69 5.80 9.66
C TYR A 252 -15.02 4.33 9.42
N THR A 253 -14.75 3.86 8.21
CA THR A 253 -14.83 2.43 7.85
C THR A 253 -13.46 1.91 7.45
N CYS A 254 -13.02 0.84 8.10
CA CYS A 254 -11.88 0.05 7.67
C CYS A 254 -12.40 -1.23 7.01
N THR A 255 -12.14 -1.38 5.70
CA THR A 255 -12.77 -2.41 4.87
C THR A 255 -11.97 -3.69 4.77
N GLY A 256 -10.73 -3.71 5.25
CA GLY A 256 -9.88 -4.91 5.15
C GLY A 256 -8.46 -4.72 5.66
N ILE A 257 -7.67 -5.75 5.42
CA ILE A 257 -6.24 -5.79 5.77
C ILE A 257 -5.41 -6.02 4.52
N PHE A 258 -4.35 -5.23 4.38
CA PHE A 258 -3.27 -5.45 3.43
C PHE A 258 -2.10 -6.10 4.14
N ILE A 259 -1.69 -7.29 3.70
CA ILE A 259 -0.65 -8.08 4.35
C ILE A 259 0.64 -8.05 3.53
N ILE A 260 1.70 -7.54 4.15
CA ILE A 260 3.04 -7.58 3.58
C ILE A 260 3.66 -8.95 3.83
N ASN A 261 4.32 -9.53 2.83
CA ASN A 261 5.04 -10.80 2.94
C ASN A 261 4.14 -12.00 3.29
N ILE A 262 2.95 -12.05 2.75
CA ILE A 262 1.99 -13.15 2.98
C ILE A 262 2.59 -14.54 2.70
N GLN A 263 3.55 -14.64 1.78
CA GLN A 263 4.23 -15.90 1.46
C GLN A 263 4.94 -16.53 2.66
N LYS A 264 5.24 -15.75 3.70
CA LYS A 264 5.85 -16.28 4.93
C LYS A 264 4.91 -17.18 5.73
N ASP A 265 3.60 -17.01 5.54
CA ASP A 265 2.59 -17.85 6.20
C ASP A 265 2.30 -19.15 5.43
N TYR A 266 2.84 -19.33 4.23
CA TYR A 266 2.56 -20.50 3.39
C TYR A 266 2.88 -21.83 4.10
N TYR A 267 4.02 -21.89 4.79
CA TYR A 267 4.49 -23.09 5.49
C TYR A 267 3.74 -23.39 6.80
N ASN A 268 2.92 -22.45 7.26
CA ASN A 268 2.07 -22.60 8.43
C ASN A 268 0.69 -23.13 8.01
N ASN A 269 0.58 -24.45 7.83
CA ASN A 269 -0.68 -25.10 7.41
C ASN A 269 -1.33 -24.43 6.18
N THR A 270 -0.54 -24.08 5.21
CA THR A 270 -0.99 -23.42 3.98
C THR A 270 -1.80 -22.17 4.30
N TYR A 271 -1.11 -21.12 4.74
CA TYR A 271 -1.70 -19.85 5.13
C TYR A 271 -2.60 -19.92 6.39
N GLY A 272 -2.19 -20.65 7.41
CA GLY A 272 -2.94 -20.81 8.65
C GLY A 272 -3.30 -19.50 9.34
N THR A 273 -2.34 -18.58 9.47
CA THR A 273 -2.57 -17.26 10.07
C THR A 273 -3.46 -16.36 9.21
N VAL A 274 -3.32 -16.40 7.89
CA VAL A 274 -4.21 -15.68 6.96
C VAL A 274 -5.65 -16.18 7.10
N ARG A 275 -5.85 -17.50 7.13
CA ARG A 275 -7.18 -18.10 7.29
C ARG A 275 -7.84 -17.68 8.59
N GLU A 276 -7.10 -17.70 9.67
CA GLU A 276 -7.59 -17.26 10.99
C GLU A 276 -7.92 -15.77 10.99
N THR A 277 -7.07 -14.94 10.38
CA THR A 277 -7.32 -13.50 10.20
C THR A 277 -8.61 -13.24 9.41
N ILE A 278 -8.82 -13.97 8.32
CA ILE A 278 -10.05 -13.89 7.52
C ILE A 278 -11.27 -14.33 8.34
N HIS A 279 -11.14 -15.42 9.11
CA HIS A 279 -12.22 -15.93 9.95
C HIS A 279 -12.63 -14.93 11.05
N ILE A 280 -11.65 -14.25 11.67
CA ILE A 280 -11.93 -13.18 12.66
C ILE A 280 -12.76 -12.06 12.01
N MET A 281 -12.42 -11.65 10.78
CA MET A 281 -13.15 -10.59 10.08
C MET A 281 -14.51 -11.05 9.53
N ASN A 282 -14.70 -12.35 9.29
CA ASN A 282 -15.88 -12.92 8.66
C ASN A 282 -16.32 -14.21 9.40
N PRO A 283 -16.78 -14.11 10.65
CA PRO A 283 -17.02 -15.29 11.49
C PRO A 283 -18.17 -16.20 11.00
N ASN A 284 -18.98 -15.73 10.07
CA ASN A 284 -20.14 -16.45 9.52
C ASN A 284 -19.92 -16.99 8.09
N LYS A 285 -18.69 -16.99 7.61
CA LYS A 285 -18.34 -17.53 6.29
C LYS A 285 -17.52 -18.80 6.38
#